data_1c68976062edd2855797ab6a9b42eb93
#
_entry.id   1c68976062edd2855797ab6a9b42eb93
#
_cell.length_a   1.000
_cell.length_b   1.000
_cell.length_c   1.000
_cell.angle_alpha   90.00
_cell.angle_beta   90.00
_cell.angle_gamma   90.00
#
_symmetry.space_group_name_H-M   'P 1'
#
loop_
_entity.id
_entity.type
_entity.pdbx_description
1 polymer ?
#
loop_
_entity_poly.entity_id
_entity_poly.type
_entity_poly.pdbx_seq_one_letter_code
_entity_poly.pdbx_strand_id
1 'polypeptide(L)'
;MNKRQWIVLCLLATGGVMQAQQWPDTPVEARPGARWWWLGSAVDEKNLTYNLEEYARTGMGAVEITPIYGVQGNDANEIQFLTPGWMQMLRHT
;
A
#
# COMPACT_ATOMS: atom_id res chain seq x y z
N MET A 1 -53.15 -27.21 6.59
CA MET A 1 -51.71 -27.05 6.82
C MET A 1 -51.41 -27.38 8.27
N ASN A 2 -50.46 -28.26 8.51
CA ASN A 2 -50.16 -28.77 9.85
C ASN A 2 -49.30 -27.75 10.63
N LYS A 3 -49.41 -27.67 11.98
CA LYS A 3 -48.61 -26.70 12.80
C LYS A 3 -47.10 -26.76 12.49
N ARG A 4 -46.57 -27.91 12.17
CA ARG A 4 -45.18 -28.11 11.75
C ARG A 4 -44.84 -27.39 10.43
N GLN A 5 -45.78 -27.37 9.49
CA GLN A 5 -45.59 -26.69 8.20
C GLN A 5 -45.60 -25.19 8.34
N TRP A 6 -46.42 -24.67 9.29
CA TRP A 6 -46.42 -23.21 9.60
C TRP A 6 -45.10 -22.77 10.23
N ILE A 7 -44.52 -23.58 11.12
CA ILE A 7 -43.25 -23.27 11.76
C ILE A 7 -42.11 -23.24 10.73
N VAL A 8 -42.10 -24.18 9.78
CA VAL A 8 -41.09 -24.19 8.69
C VAL A 8 -41.28 -22.99 7.76
N LEU A 9 -42.51 -22.62 7.45
CA LEU A 9 -42.78 -21.45 6.61
C LEU A 9 -42.38 -20.15 7.29
N CYS A 10 -42.62 -20.01 8.60
CA CYS A 10 -42.15 -18.86 9.39
C CYS A 10 -40.63 -18.76 9.46
N LEU A 11 -39.92 -19.90 9.61
CA LEU A 11 -38.47 -19.95 9.60
C LEU A 11 -37.85 -19.55 8.23
N LEU A 12 -38.52 -19.89 7.14
CA LEU A 12 -38.09 -19.49 5.82
C LEU A 12 -38.38 -18.01 5.51
N ALA A 13 -39.45 -17.44 6.11
CA ALA A 13 -39.81 -16.05 5.95
C ALA A 13 -38.93 -15.09 6.79
N THR A 14 -38.31 -15.59 7.86
CA THR A 14 -37.35 -14.84 8.68
C THR A 14 -35.91 -14.96 8.20
N GLY A 15 -35.66 -15.66 7.11
CA GLY A 15 -34.40 -15.59 6.37
C GLY A 15 -34.24 -14.17 5.83
N GLY A 16 -34.05 -13.21 6.74
CA GLY A 16 -33.70 -11.85 6.38
C GLY A 16 -32.47 -11.90 5.50
N VAL A 17 -32.51 -11.16 4.41
CA VAL A 17 -31.33 -10.91 3.58
C VAL A 17 -30.28 -10.36 4.55
N MET A 18 -29.35 -11.20 4.96
CA MET A 18 -28.14 -10.75 5.66
C MET A 18 -27.39 -9.91 4.64
N GLN A 19 -27.65 -8.60 4.63
CA GLN A 19 -26.80 -7.68 3.94
C GLN A 19 -25.44 -7.78 4.62
N ALA A 20 -24.47 -8.35 3.93
CA ALA A 20 -23.11 -8.31 4.36
C ALA A 20 -22.76 -6.83 4.60
N GLN A 21 -22.36 -6.50 5.83
CA GLN A 21 -21.95 -5.15 6.17
C GLN A 21 -20.81 -4.76 5.24
N GLN A 22 -21.04 -3.81 4.36
CA GLN A 22 -19.98 -3.27 3.53
C GLN A 22 -19.05 -2.44 4.40
N TRP A 23 -17.77 -2.81 4.41
CA TRP A 23 -16.76 -1.97 5.03
C TRP A 23 -16.63 -0.67 4.24
N PRO A 24 -16.53 0.47 4.91
CA PRO A 24 -16.27 1.73 4.23
C PRO A 24 -14.91 1.67 3.50
N ASP A 25 -14.80 2.39 2.38
CA ASP A 25 -13.53 2.55 1.70
C ASP A 25 -12.50 3.16 2.65
N THR A 26 -11.30 2.57 2.66
CA THR A 26 -10.21 3.05 3.50
C THR A 26 -9.61 4.32 2.88
N PRO A 27 -9.72 5.48 3.52
CA PRO A 27 -9.09 6.69 3.02
C PRO A 27 -7.56 6.57 3.04
N VAL A 28 -6.88 7.36 2.22
CA VAL A 28 -5.41 7.32 2.07
C VAL A 28 -4.71 7.50 3.41
N GLU A 29 -5.21 8.41 4.24
CA GLU A 29 -4.66 8.74 5.57
C GLU A 29 -4.72 7.56 6.56
N ALA A 30 -5.61 6.62 6.33
CA ALA A 30 -5.77 5.42 7.17
C ALA A 30 -5.01 4.20 6.62
N ARG A 31 -4.35 4.34 5.48
CA ARG A 31 -3.56 3.27 4.89
C ARG A 31 -2.17 3.18 5.54
N PRO A 32 -1.56 1.99 5.59
CA PRO A 32 -0.23 1.85 6.15
C PRO A 32 0.81 2.61 5.34
N GLY A 33 1.84 3.10 6.02
CA GLY A 33 3.05 3.64 5.42
C GLY A 33 4.22 2.68 5.54
N ALA A 34 5.22 2.85 4.70
CA ALA A 34 6.47 2.10 4.76
C ALA A 34 7.68 3.03 4.81
N ARG A 35 8.70 2.62 5.56
CA ARG A 35 10.01 3.26 5.48
C ARG A 35 10.71 2.74 4.23
N TRP A 36 11.10 3.64 3.36
CA TRP A 36 11.74 3.32 2.10
C TRP A 36 13.22 3.67 2.13
N TRP A 37 14.04 2.68 2.37
CA TRP A 37 15.47 2.87 2.52
C TRP A 37 16.15 3.01 1.17
N TRP A 38 16.80 4.13 0.98
CA TRP A 38 17.65 4.39 -0.15
C TRP A 38 19.11 4.10 0.23
N LEU A 39 19.52 2.86 0.04
CA LEU A 39 20.87 2.37 0.37
C LEU A 39 21.92 3.06 -0.52
N GLY A 40 22.77 3.94 0.06
CA GLY A 40 23.70 4.80 -0.70
C GLY A 40 23.00 5.72 -1.68
N SER A 41 21.68 5.87 -1.56
CA SER A 41 20.86 6.55 -2.56
C SER A 41 21.12 6.07 -3.99
N ALA A 42 21.43 4.77 -4.15
CA ALA A 42 21.63 4.12 -5.45
C ALA A 42 20.28 3.85 -6.12
N VAL A 43 19.64 4.91 -6.58
CA VAL A 43 18.30 4.89 -7.18
C VAL A 43 18.32 5.51 -8.57
N ASP A 44 17.34 5.15 -9.38
CA ASP A 44 17.10 5.74 -10.69
C ASP A 44 15.60 5.96 -10.92
N GLU A 45 15.26 6.85 -11.83
CA GLU A 45 13.88 7.29 -12.07
C GLU A 45 12.96 6.11 -12.43
N LYS A 46 13.43 5.17 -13.24
CA LYS A 46 12.62 4.01 -13.66
C LYS A 46 12.24 3.12 -12.47
N ASN A 47 13.21 2.79 -11.63
CA ASN A 47 12.98 1.94 -10.47
C ASN A 47 12.23 2.68 -9.35
N LEU A 48 12.43 3.98 -9.19
CA LEU A 48 11.63 4.80 -8.27
C LEU A 48 10.15 4.76 -8.65
N THR A 49 9.83 5.01 -9.92
CA THR A 49 8.46 4.93 -10.44
C THR A 49 7.88 3.54 -10.21
N TYR A 50 8.60 2.49 -10.60
CA TYR A 50 8.16 1.12 -10.43
C TYR A 50 7.83 0.78 -8.96
N ASN A 51 8.72 1.14 -8.03
CA ASN A 51 8.51 0.87 -6.61
C ASN A 51 7.30 1.62 -6.05
N LEU A 52 7.10 2.89 -6.43
CA LEU A 52 5.95 3.66 -5.98
C LEU A 52 4.62 3.08 -6.48
N GLU A 53 4.59 2.67 -7.74
CA GLU A 53 3.42 1.99 -8.33
C GLU A 53 3.12 0.68 -7.59
N GLU A 54 4.15 -0.11 -7.27
CA GLU A 54 3.99 -1.35 -6.51
C GLU A 54 3.51 -1.09 -5.07
N TYR A 55 4.04 -0.09 -4.38
CA TYR A 55 3.53 0.31 -3.06
C TYR A 55 2.06 0.72 -3.13
N ALA A 56 1.69 1.53 -4.10
CA ALA A 56 0.30 1.96 -4.30
C ALA A 56 -0.61 0.75 -4.59
N ARG A 57 -0.17 -0.17 -5.45
CA ARG A 57 -0.91 -1.38 -5.80
C ARG A 57 -1.16 -2.29 -4.60
N THR A 58 -0.23 -2.35 -3.65
CA THR A 58 -0.38 -3.14 -2.42
C THR A 58 -1.21 -2.46 -1.34
N GLY A 59 -1.72 -1.27 -1.58
CA GLY A 59 -2.58 -0.53 -0.65
C GLY A 59 -1.84 0.39 0.31
N MET A 60 -0.55 0.66 0.09
CA MET A 60 0.19 1.65 0.86
C MET A 60 -0.31 3.07 0.59
N GLY A 61 -0.41 3.89 1.63
CA GLY A 61 -0.84 5.28 1.55
C GLY A 61 0.29 6.29 1.63
N ALA A 62 1.47 5.85 2.10
CA ALA A 62 2.63 6.73 2.26
C ALA A 62 3.94 5.94 2.23
N VAL A 63 5.03 6.63 1.89
CA VAL A 63 6.39 6.13 2.05
C VAL A 63 7.25 7.20 2.73
N GLU A 64 8.17 6.78 3.56
CA GLU A 64 9.19 7.65 4.17
C GLU A 64 10.53 7.39 3.50
N ILE A 65 11.01 8.32 2.69
CA ILE A 65 12.32 8.20 2.06
C ILE A 65 13.40 8.33 3.14
N THR A 66 14.19 7.29 3.30
CA THR A 66 15.26 7.22 4.31
C THR A 66 16.60 6.93 3.63
N PRO A 67 17.37 7.98 3.26
CA PRO A 67 18.72 7.79 2.77
C PRO A 67 19.62 7.24 3.88
N ILE A 68 20.34 6.17 3.58
CA ILE A 68 21.30 5.54 4.52
C ILE A 68 22.59 5.17 3.79
N TYR A 69 23.53 4.62 4.53
CA TYR A 69 24.80 4.15 3.96
C TYR A 69 24.59 3.14 2.82
N GLY A 70 25.58 3.01 1.96
CA GLY A 70 25.54 2.14 0.79
C GLY A 70 25.84 0.67 1.10
N VAL A 71 25.77 -0.11 0.05
CA VAL A 71 26.11 -1.55 0.07
C VAL A 71 27.55 -1.71 -0.46
N GLN A 72 28.35 -2.49 0.23
CA GLN A 72 29.74 -2.77 -0.20
C GLN A 72 29.75 -3.29 -1.66
N GLY A 73 30.59 -2.68 -2.47
CA GLY A 73 30.74 -3.04 -3.88
C GLY A 73 29.74 -2.36 -4.83
N ASN A 74 28.90 -1.45 -4.35
CA ASN A 74 27.95 -0.70 -5.18
C ASN A 74 28.25 0.81 -5.24
N ASP A 75 29.43 1.22 -4.85
CA ASP A 75 29.81 2.64 -4.74
C ASP A 75 29.64 3.42 -6.06
N ALA A 76 29.83 2.77 -7.20
CA ALA A 76 29.68 3.41 -8.51
C ALA A 76 28.25 3.88 -8.81
N ASN A 77 27.26 3.33 -8.14
CA ASN A 77 25.84 3.66 -8.33
C ASN A 77 25.31 4.60 -7.24
N GLU A 78 26.11 4.91 -6.22
CA GLU A 78 25.70 5.76 -5.13
C GLU A 78 25.57 7.22 -5.57
N ILE A 79 24.56 7.90 -5.04
CA ILE A 79 24.36 9.33 -5.26
C ILE A 79 24.56 10.04 -3.94
N GLN A 80 25.49 10.99 -3.91
CA GLN A 80 25.75 11.78 -2.70
C GLN A 80 24.51 12.56 -2.28
N PHE A 81 24.23 12.52 -0.98
CA PHE A 81 23.10 13.18 -0.37
C PHE A 81 23.13 14.69 -0.63
N LEU A 82 21.98 15.27 -0.97
CA LEU A 82 21.75 16.68 -1.27
C LEU A 82 22.52 17.24 -2.48
N THR A 83 23.14 16.40 -3.29
CA THR A 83 23.69 16.85 -4.58
C THR A 83 22.57 17.12 -5.61
N PRO A 84 22.85 17.84 -6.71
CA PRO A 84 21.86 18.06 -7.77
C PRO A 84 21.23 16.76 -8.31
N GLY A 85 22.03 15.70 -8.46
CA GLY A 85 21.55 14.38 -8.88
C GLY A 85 20.59 13.77 -7.84
N TRP A 86 20.92 13.86 -6.56
CA TRP A 86 20.05 13.39 -5.49
C TRP A 86 18.73 14.18 -5.44
N MET A 87 18.80 15.49 -5.59
CA MET A 87 17.62 16.37 -5.61
C MET A 87 16.74 16.09 -6.84
N GLN A 88 17.33 15.66 -7.97
CA GLN A 88 16.56 15.22 -9.13
C GLN A 88 15.77 13.95 -8.84
N MET A 89 16.39 12.97 -8.19
CA MET A 89 15.69 11.73 -7.79
C MET A 89 14.56 12.02 -6.82
N LEU A 90 14.78 12.89 -5.84
CA LEU A 90 13.75 13.32 -4.91
C LEU A 90 12.57 14.02 -5.62
N ARG A 91 12.85 14.89 -6.56
CA ARG A 91 11.79 15.58 -7.33
C ARG A 91 11.02 14.64 -8.25
N HIS A 92 11.66 13.57 -8.71
CA HIS A 92 11.01 12.54 -9.53
C HIS A 92 10.05 11.69 -8.69
N THR A 93 10.36 11.46 -7.42
CA THR A 93 9.55 10.68 -6.49
C THR A 93 8.29 11.44 -6.04
#